data_ec968030e52e5b37e20c4d1645bbc9a4
#
_entry.id   ec968030e52e5b37e20c4d1645bbc9a4
#
_cell.length_a   1.000
_cell.length_b   1.000
_cell.length_c   1.000
_cell.angle_alpha   90.00
_cell.angle_beta   90.00
_cell.angle_gamma   90.00
#
_symmetry.space_group_name_H-M   'P 1'
#
loop_
_entity.id
_entity.type
_entity.pdbx_description
1 polymer ?
#
loop_
_entity_poly.entity_id
_entity_poly.type
_entity_poly.pdbx_seq_one_letter_code
_entity_poly.pdbx_strand_id
1 'polypeptide(L)'
;PWQIPTMQSEAPDLNWKVTLIPKDTDYSSVLGGENYAVINGGNVEGALDFLTYATSEEKVKFMMDKFGYISADKTIAENQFEADSPYQPFVEELNYAMPRGPLAEWPSVSDAISLAFNQVITGTATPEDAAAQAQATIDGIVK
;
A
#
# COMPACT_ATOMS: atom_id res chain seq x y z
N PRO A 1 -1.90 7.18 0.23
CA PRO A 1 -2.65 8.25 -0.45
C PRO A 1 -4.06 8.42 0.09
N TRP A 2 -4.78 7.34 0.47
CA TRP A 2 -6.18 7.36 0.94
C TRP A 2 -6.45 8.23 2.19
N GLN A 3 -5.45 8.60 2.94
CA GLN A 3 -5.60 9.53 4.08
C GLN A 3 -5.77 10.99 3.65
N ILE A 4 -5.40 11.34 2.42
CA ILE A 4 -5.54 12.73 1.93
C ILE A 4 -7.00 13.20 1.98
N PRO A 5 -7.99 12.48 1.40
CA PRO A 5 -9.39 12.89 1.50
C PRO A 5 -9.88 12.98 2.95
N THR A 6 -9.45 12.06 3.81
CA THR A 6 -9.80 12.08 5.24
C THR A 6 -9.26 13.34 5.92
N MET A 7 -7.99 13.67 5.71
CA MET A 7 -7.39 14.89 6.27
C MET A 7 -8.07 16.16 5.76
N GLN A 8 -8.42 16.20 4.48
CA GLN A 8 -9.12 17.33 3.89
C GLN A 8 -10.54 17.53 4.45
N SER A 9 -11.25 16.44 4.77
CA SER A 9 -12.63 16.49 5.27
C SER A 9 -12.71 16.68 6.77
N GLU A 10 -11.84 16.03 7.55
CA GLU A 10 -11.93 16.00 9.01
C GLU A 10 -11.04 17.05 9.69
N ALA A 11 -9.99 17.51 9.01
CA ALA A 11 -9.07 18.51 9.53
C ALA A 11 -8.74 19.60 8.49
N PRO A 12 -9.73 20.34 7.97
CA PRO A 12 -9.55 21.29 6.87
C PRO A 12 -8.58 22.43 7.19
N ASP A 13 -8.45 22.79 8.47
CA ASP A 13 -7.56 23.85 8.95
C ASP A 13 -6.14 23.36 9.28
N LEU A 14 -5.88 22.05 9.17
CA LEU A 14 -4.56 21.49 9.41
C LEU A 14 -3.61 21.84 8.27
N ASN A 15 -2.51 22.50 8.61
CA ASN A 15 -1.43 22.76 7.65
C ASN A 15 -0.54 21.51 7.52
N TRP A 16 -0.63 20.81 6.41
CA TRP A 16 0.12 19.58 6.15
C TRP A 16 0.69 19.56 4.73
N LYS A 17 1.70 18.75 4.54
CA LYS A 17 2.29 18.43 3.24
C LYS A 17 2.63 16.94 3.17
N VAL A 18 2.67 16.43 1.95
CA VAL A 18 3.19 15.11 1.62
C VAL A 18 4.59 15.25 1.05
N THR A 19 5.48 14.36 1.44
CA THR A 19 6.85 14.24 0.91
C THR A 19 7.21 12.78 0.75
N LEU A 20 8.27 12.50 0.00
CA LEU A 20 8.84 11.15 -0.08
C LEU A 20 9.25 10.65 1.30
N ILE A 21 9.24 9.35 1.50
CA ILE A 21 9.77 8.71 2.71
C ILE A 21 11.24 9.11 2.88
N PRO A 22 11.68 9.52 4.09
CA PRO A 22 13.08 9.84 4.33
C PRO A 22 13.99 8.65 3.96
N LYS A 23 15.09 8.95 3.29
CA LYS A 23 16.09 7.94 2.93
C LYS A 23 17.42 8.17 3.64
N ASP A 24 18.15 7.10 3.84
CA ASP A 24 19.57 7.13 4.13
C ASP A 24 20.36 7.03 2.82
N THR A 25 20.53 5.84 2.29
CA THR A 25 21.22 5.60 1.01
C THR A 25 20.24 5.72 -0.17
N ASP A 26 19.16 4.95 -0.15
CA ASP A 26 18.18 4.87 -1.24
C ASP A 26 16.75 5.05 -0.71
N TYR A 27 15.87 5.54 -1.59
CA TYR A 27 14.45 5.50 -1.32
C TYR A 27 13.95 4.05 -1.32
N SER A 28 13.03 3.74 -0.43
CA SER A 28 12.40 2.43 -0.33
C SER A 28 10.97 2.57 0.12
N SER A 29 10.08 1.88 -0.55
CA SER A 29 8.66 1.82 -0.23
C SER A 29 8.10 0.45 -0.53
N VAL A 30 6.84 0.23 -0.16
CA VAL A 30 6.17 -1.06 -0.32
C VAL A 30 4.94 -0.88 -1.18
N LEU A 31 4.80 -1.73 -2.21
CA LEU A 31 3.57 -1.82 -2.96
C LEU A 31 2.46 -2.44 -2.10
N GLY A 32 1.34 -1.72 -2.03
CA GLY A 32 0.07 -2.21 -1.52
C GLY A 32 -0.96 -2.24 -2.64
N GLY A 33 -2.02 -3.03 -2.45
CA GLY A 33 -3.10 -3.10 -3.42
C GLY A 33 -3.99 -4.31 -3.17
N GLU A 34 -5.16 -4.27 -3.77
CA GLU A 34 -6.17 -5.30 -3.70
C GLU A 34 -6.39 -5.89 -5.10
N ASN A 35 -6.79 -7.16 -5.13
CA ASN A 35 -7.11 -7.86 -6.36
C ASN A 35 -8.58 -8.29 -6.37
N TYR A 36 -9.21 -8.19 -7.52
CA TYR A 36 -10.46 -8.89 -7.76
C TYR A 36 -10.19 -10.38 -8.00
N ALA A 37 -11.01 -11.23 -7.42
CA ALA A 37 -10.95 -12.67 -7.66
C ALA A 37 -12.34 -13.21 -8.00
N VAL A 38 -12.43 -14.03 -9.03
CA VAL A 38 -13.65 -14.74 -9.38
C VAL A 38 -13.67 -16.10 -8.70
N ILE A 39 -14.67 -16.33 -7.87
CA ILE A 39 -14.85 -17.60 -7.17
C ILE A 39 -15.50 -18.61 -8.12
N ASN A 40 -14.91 -19.79 -8.24
CA ASN A 40 -15.48 -20.89 -9.02
C ASN A 40 -16.78 -21.41 -8.38
N GLY A 41 -17.75 -21.81 -9.20
CA GLY A 41 -19.03 -22.38 -8.76
C GLY A 41 -20.22 -21.43 -8.76
N GLY A 42 -20.01 -20.13 -9.11
CA GLY A 42 -21.08 -19.16 -9.35
C GLY A 42 -21.29 -18.85 -10.84
N ASN A 43 -21.89 -17.71 -11.13
CA ASN A 43 -21.98 -17.18 -12.49
C ASN A 43 -20.65 -16.55 -12.88
N VAL A 44 -19.69 -17.37 -13.31
CA VAL A 44 -18.33 -16.94 -13.68
C VAL A 44 -18.35 -15.97 -14.87
N GLU A 45 -19.20 -16.22 -15.88
CA GLU A 45 -19.33 -15.35 -17.06
C GLU A 45 -19.81 -13.95 -16.67
N GLY A 46 -20.88 -13.86 -15.88
CA GLY A 46 -21.36 -12.56 -15.38
C GLY A 46 -20.36 -11.85 -14.46
N ALA A 47 -19.57 -12.61 -13.69
CA ALA A 47 -18.50 -12.03 -12.88
C ALA A 47 -17.38 -11.44 -13.74
N LEU A 48 -16.99 -12.10 -14.82
CA LEU A 48 -16.00 -11.60 -15.77
C LEU A 48 -16.50 -10.36 -16.51
N ASP A 49 -17.78 -10.35 -16.92
CA ASP A 49 -18.40 -9.17 -17.55
C ASP A 49 -18.39 -7.97 -16.59
N PHE A 50 -18.76 -8.20 -15.31
CA PHE A 50 -18.69 -7.18 -14.29
C PHE A 50 -17.24 -6.67 -14.10
N LEU A 51 -16.25 -7.55 -14.02
CA LEU A 51 -14.86 -7.14 -13.88
C LEU A 51 -14.36 -6.34 -15.08
N THR A 52 -14.72 -6.75 -16.29
CA THR A 52 -14.39 -6.01 -17.52
C THR A 52 -14.97 -4.59 -17.48
N TYR A 53 -16.19 -4.44 -17.00
CA TYR A 53 -16.80 -3.13 -16.79
C TYR A 53 -16.08 -2.34 -15.68
N ALA A 54 -15.89 -2.95 -14.50
CA ALA A 54 -15.32 -2.29 -13.32
C ALA A 54 -13.84 -1.89 -13.51
N THR A 55 -13.10 -2.62 -14.34
CA THR A 55 -11.69 -2.33 -14.65
C THR A 55 -11.51 -1.53 -15.94
N SER A 56 -12.59 -1.06 -16.58
CA SER A 56 -12.47 -0.13 -17.70
C SER A 56 -11.83 1.18 -17.26
N GLU A 57 -11.10 1.84 -18.16
CA GLU A 57 -10.36 3.07 -17.85
C GLU A 57 -11.24 4.14 -17.17
N GLU A 58 -12.47 4.34 -17.69
CA GLU A 58 -13.43 5.30 -17.14
C GLU A 58 -13.78 4.98 -15.68
N LYS A 59 -14.04 3.70 -15.38
CA LYS A 59 -14.44 3.28 -14.02
C LYS A 59 -13.27 3.26 -13.06
N VAL A 60 -12.09 2.86 -13.54
CA VAL A 60 -10.86 2.96 -12.76
C VAL A 60 -10.59 4.41 -12.37
N LYS A 61 -10.58 5.35 -13.32
CA LYS A 61 -10.40 6.77 -13.02
C LYS A 61 -11.42 7.27 -12.01
N PHE A 62 -12.71 6.98 -12.24
CA PHE A 62 -13.78 7.39 -11.31
C PHE A 62 -13.56 6.87 -9.90
N MET A 63 -13.20 5.59 -9.74
CA MET A 63 -12.96 4.98 -8.43
C MET A 63 -11.72 5.58 -7.75
N MET A 64 -10.63 5.75 -8.50
CA MET A 64 -9.40 6.33 -7.96
C MET A 64 -9.61 7.76 -7.46
N ASP A 65 -10.32 8.59 -8.22
CA ASP A 65 -10.63 9.96 -7.84
C ASP A 65 -11.51 10.03 -6.58
N LYS A 66 -12.48 9.10 -6.46
CA LYS A 66 -13.40 9.07 -5.31
C LYS A 66 -12.74 8.60 -4.01
N PHE A 67 -11.81 7.64 -4.10
CA PHE A 67 -11.17 7.03 -2.93
C PHE A 67 -9.76 7.56 -2.64
N GLY A 68 -9.23 8.43 -3.50
CA GLY A 68 -7.88 8.95 -3.35
C GLY A 68 -6.81 7.86 -3.52
N TYR A 69 -7.06 6.88 -4.39
CA TYR A 69 -6.11 5.82 -4.72
C TYR A 69 -5.31 6.16 -5.97
N ILE A 70 -4.15 5.55 -6.10
CA ILE A 70 -3.35 5.60 -7.31
C ILE A 70 -3.71 4.40 -8.17
N SER A 71 -3.86 4.61 -9.48
CA SER A 71 -4.16 3.53 -10.40
C SER A 71 -3.04 2.48 -10.42
N ALA A 72 -3.44 1.21 -10.52
CA ALA A 72 -2.50 0.12 -10.79
C ALA A 72 -2.01 0.11 -12.25
N ASP A 73 -2.71 0.81 -13.15
CA ASP A 73 -2.24 1.04 -14.51
C ASP A 73 -1.24 2.21 -14.50
N LYS A 74 0.00 1.93 -14.90
CA LYS A 74 1.10 2.90 -14.88
C LYS A 74 0.81 4.13 -15.73
N THR A 75 0.24 3.93 -16.91
CA THR A 75 -0.08 5.03 -17.84
C THR A 75 -1.14 5.97 -17.25
N ILE A 76 -2.13 5.41 -16.56
CA ILE A 76 -3.15 6.19 -15.85
C ILE A 76 -2.51 6.89 -14.65
N ALA A 77 -1.74 6.19 -13.83
CA ALA A 77 -1.11 6.73 -12.62
C ALA A 77 -0.21 7.93 -12.90
N GLU A 78 0.61 7.86 -13.96
CA GLU A 78 1.54 8.93 -14.36
C GLU A 78 0.82 10.24 -14.76
N ASN A 79 -0.44 10.15 -15.20
CA ASN A 79 -1.23 11.27 -15.69
C ASN A 79 -2.49 11.54 -14.83
N GLN A 80 -2.62 10.86 -13.68
CA GLN A 80 -3.83 10.91 -12.86
C GLN A 80 -3.97 12.24 -12.11
N PHE A 81 -2.85 12.85 -11.73
CA PHE A 81 -2.83 14.02 -10.85
C PHE A 81 -2.03 15.17 -11.47
N GLU A 82 -2.44 16.40 -11.17
CA GLU A 82 -1.69 17.60 -11.52
C GLU A 82 -0.33 17.65 -10.78
N ALA A 83 0.63 18.38 -11.36
CA ALA A 83 2.02 18.40 -10.88
C ALA A 83 2.18 18.92 -9.44
N ASP A 84 1.29 19.77 -8.96
CA ASP A 84 1.27 20.33 -7.60
C ASP A 84 0.36 19.56 -6.63
N SER A 85 -0.20 18.45 -7.08
CA SER A 85 -1.09 17.61 -6.29
C SER A 85 -0.36 16.97 -5.11
N PRO A 86 -0.99 16.91 -3.91
CA PRO A 86 -0.43 16.19 -2.77
C PRO A 86 -0.27 14.68 -3.00
N TYR A 87 -0.81 14.14 -4.10
CA TYR A 87 -0.62 12.76 -4.50
C TYR A 87 0.69 12.50 -5.25
N GLN A 88 1.34 13.53 -5.80
CA GLN A 88 2.56 13.35 -6.60
C GLN A 88 3.70 12.62 -5.90
N PRO A 89 4.00 12.89 -4.60
CA PRO A 89 5.02 12.11 -3.92
C PRO A 89 4.73 10.62 -3.84
N PHE A 90 3.45 10.22 -3.75
CA PHE A 90 3.08 8.80 -3.79
C PHE A 90 3.26 8.18 -5.18
N VAL A 91 2.98 8.93 -6.24
CA VAL A 91 3.25 8.47 -7.62
C VAL A 91 4.76 8.30 -7.84
N GLU A 92 5.56 9.23 -7.34
CA GLU A 92 7.02 9.15 -7.40
C GLU A 92 7.55 7.94 -6.60
N GLU A 93 7.00 7.67 -5.40
CA GLU A 93 7.36 6.51 -4.57
C GLU A 93 7.15 5.16 -5.27
N LEU A 94 6.24 5.08 -6.25
CA LEU A 94 6.04 3.84 -7.03
C LEU A 94 7.31 3.41 -7.77
N ASN A 95 8.23 4.33 -8.07
CA ASN A 95 9.51 3.99 -8.72
C ASN A 95 10.47 3.26 -7.77
N TYR A 96 10.25 3.35 -6.48
CA TYR A 96 11.09 2.77 -5.41
C TYR A 96 10.36 1.65 -4.65
N ALA A 97 9.08 1.45 -4.94
CA ALA A 97 8.24 0.52 -4.21
C ALA A 97 8.49 -0.93 -4.67
N MET A 98 8.63 -1.81 -3.69
CA MET A 98 8.87 -3.24 -3.89
C MET A 98 7.65 -4.05 -3.45
N PRO A 99 7.30 -5.14 -4.17
CA PRO A 99 6.26 -6.04 -3.71
C PRO A 99 6.70 -6.80 -2.45
N ARG A 100 5.75 -7.09 -1.56
CA ARG A 100 5.98 -7.88 -0.33
C ARG A 100 6.04 -9.38 -0.55
N GLY A 101 5.95 -9.83 -1.74
CA GLY A 101 5.91 -11.25 -2.09
C GLY A 101 6.26 -11.48 -3.54
N PRO A 102 5.96 -12.66 -4.05
CA PRO A 102 5.06 -13.70 -3.51
C PRO A 102 5.71 -14.56 -2.40
N LEU A 103 5.08 -14.63 -1.25
CA LEU A 103 5.48 -15.49 -0.13
C LEU A 103 4.22 -15.98 0.59
N ALA A 104 3.99 -17.30 0.62
CA ALA A 104 2.80 -17.87 1.24
C ALA A 104 2.72 -17.57 2.76
N GLU A 105 3.88 -17.53 3.39
CA GLU A 105 4.05 -17.26 4.82
C GLU A 105 4.02 -15.78 5.17
N TRP A 106 3.81 -14.88 4.19
CA TRP A 106 3.85 -13.43 4.42
C TRP A 106 2.99 -12.97 5.61
N PRO A 107 1.76 -13.48 5.86
CA PRO A 107 1.00 -13.08 7.04
C PRO A 107 1.78 -13.26 8.34
N SER A 108 2.42 -14.42 8.53
CA SER A 108 3.21 -14.71 9.73
C SER A 108 4.49 -13.86 9.83
N VAL A 109 5.13 -13.56 8.70
CA VAL A 109 6.25 -12.62 8.64
C VAL A 109 5.80 -11.20 9.04
N SER A 110 4.68 -10.75 8.51
CA SER A 110 4.08 -9.45 8.84
C SER A 110 3.74 -9.33 10.33
N ASP A 111 3.21 -10.40 10.93
CA ASP A 111 2.90 -10.44 12.36
C ASP A 111 4.17 -10.31 13.21
N ALA A 112 5.25 -11.00 12.85
CA ALA A 112 6.54 -10.90 13.55
C ALA A 112 7.10 -9.47 13.49
N ILE A 113 7.04 -8.82 12.34
CA ILE A 113 7.47 -7.43 12.15
C ILE A 113 6.59 -6.48 12.98
N SER A 114 5.28 -6.64 12.90
CA SER A 114 4.33 -5.81 13.65
C SER A 114 4.51 -5.93 15.16
N LEU A 115 4.80 -7.14 15.65
CA LEU A 115 5.09 -7.37 17.07
C LEU A 115 6.37 -6.61 17.49
N ALA A 116 7.42 -6.66 16.69
CA ALA A 116 8.66 -5.94 16.99
C ALA A 116 8.43 -4.44 17.09
N PHE A 117 7.71 -3.83 16.15
CA PHE A 117 7.32 -2.42 16.22
C PHE A 117 6.53 -2.10 17.48
N ASN A 118 5.53 -2.93 17.82
CA ASN A 118 4.73 -2.73 19.03
C ASN A 118 5.57 -2.81 20.30
N GLN A 119 6.51 -3.75 20.40
CA GLN A 119 7.40 -3.90 21.55
C GLN A 119 8.27 -2.65 21.76
N VAL A 120 8.80 -2.09 20.68
CA VAL A 120 9.60 -0.84 20.75
C VAL A 120 8.74 0.35 21.14
N ILE A 121 7.60 0.55 20.48
CA ILE A 121 6.71 1.71 20.75
C ILE A 121 6.17 1.69 22.18
N THR A 122 5.87 0.50 22.72
CA THR A 122 5.39 0.32 24.10
C THR A 122 6.50 0.29 25.15
N GLY A 123 7.77 0.32 24.72
CA GLY A 123 8.93 0.28 25.62
C GLY A 123 9.17 -1.08 26.29
N THR A 124 8.62 -2.17 25.74
CA THR A 124 8.75 -3.53 26.28
C THR A 124 10.00 -4.25 25.78
N ALA A 125 10.64 -3.75 24.72
CA ALA A 125 11.92 -4.21 24.21
C ALA A 125 12.73 -3.04 23.62
N THR A 126 14.06 -3.20 23.57
CA THR A 126 14.90 -2.29 22.77
C THR A 126 14.72 -2.55 21.29
N PRO A 127 15.01 -1.57 20.40
CA PRO A 127 14.97 -1.80 18.94
C PRO A 127 15.82 -3.00 18.50
N GLU A 128 17.01 -3.15 19.08
CA GLU A 128 17.95 -4.23 18.79
C GLU A 128 17.37 -5.61 19.18
N ASP A 129 16.82 -5.73 20.40
CA ASP A 129 16.23 -6.97 20.88
C ASP A 129 14.97 -7.34 20.09
N ALA A 130 14.10 -6.37 19.80
CA ALA A 130 12.89 -6.59 19.03
C ALA A 130 13.21 -7.04 17.60
N ALA A 131 14.19 -6.39 16.95
CA ALA A 131 14.64 -6.78 15.61
C ALA A 131 15.25 -8.20 15.60
N ALA A 132 16.08 -8.54 16.58
CA ALA A 132 16.68 -9.87 16.70
C ALA A 132 15.62 -10.96 16.90
N GLN A 133 14.61 -10.70 17.73
CA GLN A 133 13.49 -11.63 17.94
C GLN A 133 12.64 -11.82 16.68
N ALA A 134 12.33 -10.73 15.96
CA ALA A 134 11.60 -10.78 14.71
C ALA A 134 12.38 -11.59 13.66
N GLN A 135 13.68 -11.32 13.51
CA GLN A 135 14.54 -12.07 12.58
C GLN A 135 14.55 -13.56 12.88
N ALA A 136 14.76 -13.94 14.16
CA ALA A 136 14.76 -15.35 14.58
C ALA A 136 13.42 -16.05 14.30
N THR A 137 12.30 -15.31 14.46
CA THR A 137 10.96 -15.81 14.15
C THR A 137 10.80 -16.02 12.65
N ILE A 138 11.20 -15.03 11.83
CA ILE A 138 11.12 -15.08 10.37
C ILE A 138 11.99 -16.21 9.81
N ASP A 139 13.22 -16.39 10.30
CA ASP A 139 14.10 -17.49 9.88
C ASP A 139 13.49 -18.88 10.18
N GLY A 140 12.64 -18.97 11.20
CA GLY A 140 11.88 -20.19 11.51
C GLY A 140 10.69 -20.44 10.56
N ILE A 141 10.15 -19.38 9.98
CA ILE A 141 8.97 -19.40 9.09
C ILE A 141 9.41 -19.65 7.63
N VAL A 142 10.39 -18.88 7.18
CA VAL A 142 10.90 -18.92 5.79
C VAL A 142 12.06 -19.90 5.73
N LYS A 143 11.78 -21.14 5.32
CA LYS A 143 12.79 -22.22 5.19
C LYS A 143 13.09 -22.52 3.73
#